data_70ce1447d146518b1f39c2212c9431ba
#
_entry.id   70ce1447d146518b1f39c2212c9431ba
#
_cell.length_a   1.000
_cell.length_b   1.000
_cell.length_c   1.000
_cell.angle_alpha   90.00
_cell.angle_beta   90.00
_cell.angle_gamma   90.00
#
_symmetry.space_group_name_H-M   'P 1'
#
loop_
_entity.id
_entity.type
_entity.pdbx_description
1 polymer ?
#
loop_
_entity_poly.entity_id
_entity_poly.type
_entity_poly.pdbx_seq_one_letter_code
_entity_poly.pdbx_strand_id
1 'polypeptide(L)'
;MPFSNPDQALIHRFIADGSRPMAFDANPMARALGAELRAADLQVGTVTLAFAPDPLFIQGTGVLQGGAVTAMLDFAMAFATLAALPVGGSCATVNLNTAFLRPAPQGRYLAVGEVERRGRQLAFTHARLLREDDGQTVATATSTLALVQPDS
;
A
#
# COMPACT_ATOMS: atom_id res chain seq x y z
N MET A 1 -16.02 16.28 -9.34
CA MET A 1 -15.32 15.58 -8.24
C MET A 1 -13.84 15.88 -8.34
N PRO A 2 -13.21 16.41 -7.30
CA PRO A 2 -11.78 16.70 -7.35
C PRO A 2 -10.91 15.44 -7.43
N PHE A 3 -11.42 14.30 -6.95
CA PHE A 3 -10.69 13.04 -6.99
C PHE A 3 -11.14 12.20 -8.16
N SER A 4 -10.22 11.95 -9.11
CA SER A 4 -10.42 11.00 -10.19
C SER A 4 -10.05 9.57 -9.76
N ASN A 5 -9.28 9.43 -8.69
CA ASN A 5 -8.84 8.14 -8.15
C ASN A 5 -9.52 7.90 -6.79
N PRO A 6 -10.37 6.87 -6.68
CA PRO A 6 -11.08 6.58 -5.42
C PRO A 6 -10.14 6.19 -4.27
N ASP A 7 -8.96 5.65 -4.56
CA ASP A 7 -7.98 5.31 -3.52
C ASP A 7 -7.36 6.58 -2.93
N GLN A 8 -7.10 7.61 -3.76
CA GLN A 8 -6.65 8.89 -3.25
C GLN A 8 -7.75 9.55 -2.40
N ALA A 9 -9.00 9.47 -2.84
CA ALA A 9 -10.14 9.98 -2.08
C ALA A 9 -10.23 9.32 -0.70
N LEU A 10 -9.97 8.01 -0.63
CA LEU A 10 -9.99 7.27 0.64
C LEU A 10 -8.94 7.82 1.61
N ILE A 11 -7.73 8.10 1.14
CA ILE A 11 -6.66 8.65 1.98
C ILE A 11 -7.08 10.00 2.58
N HIS A 12 -7.66 10.86 1.77
CA HIS A 12 -8.08 12.19 2.23
C HIS A 12 -9.25 12.11 3.21
N ARG A 13 -10.21 11.20 3.00
CA ARG A 13 -11.29 10.96 3.97
C ARG A 13 -10.74 10.44 5.30
N PHE A 14 -9.78 9.52 5.24
CA PHE A 14 -9.13 8.98 6.42
C PHE A 14 -8.53 10.08 7.29
N ILE A 15 -7.80 11.01 6.68
CA ILE A 15 -7.19 12.14 7.39
C ILE A 15 -8.26 13.08 7.93
N ALA A 16 -9.29 13.39 7.13
CA ALA A 16 -10.38 14.28 7.54
C ALA A 16 -11.16 13.73 8.73
N ASP A 17 -11.26 12.39 8.84
CA ASP A 17 -11.96 11.71 9.93
C ASP A 17 -11.09 11.49 11.17
N GLY A 18 -9.94 12.16 11.27
CA GLY A 18 -9.05 12.08 12.44
C GLY A 18 -8.10 10.90 12.44
N SER A 19 -7.81 10.32 11.28
CA SER A 19 -6.86 9.23 11.09
C SER A 19 -7.21 7.97 11.90
N ARG A 20 -8.49 7.67 12.02
CA ARG A 20 -8.97 6.43 12.63
C ARG A 20 -8.95 5.31 11.58
N PRO A 21 -8.65 4.06 11.97
CA PRO A 21 -8.58 2.94 11.03
C PRO A 21 -9.79 2.90 10.09
N MET A 22 -9.53 2.79 8.79
CA MET A 22 -10.57 2.85 7.76
C MET A 22 -10.37 1.74 6.74
N ALA A 23 -11.36 0.85 6.63
CA ALA A 23 -11.33 -0.26 5.66
C ALA A 23 -11.46 0.27 4.22
N PHE A 24 -10.83 -0.44 3.28
CA PHE A 24 -10.96 -0.14 1.87
C PHE A 24 -12.37 -0.50 1.39
N ASP A 25 -12.99 0.39 0.62
CA ASP A 25 -14.37 0.25 0.19
C ASP A 25 -14.55 0.10 -1.32
N ALA A 26 -13.56 0.49 -2.14
CA ALA A 26 -13.70 0.57 -3.59
C ALA A 26 -12.77 -0.35 -4.38
N ASN A 27 -11.77 -0.97 -3.75
CA ASN A 27 -10.79 -1.82 -4.41
C ASN A 27 -11.03 -3.29 -4.05
N PRO A 28 -11.53 -4.13 -5.00
CA PRO A 28 -11.90 -5.51 -4.67
C PRO A 28 -10.74 -6.36 -4.15
N MET A 29 -9.53 -6.22 -4.74
CA MET A 29 -8.37 -6.97 -4.29
C MET A 29 -7.92 -6.55 -2.89
N ALA A 30 -7.92 -5.24 -2.63
CA ALA A 30 -7.60 -4.73 -1.30
C ALA A 30 -8.58 -5.25 -0.25
N ARG A 31 -9.87 -5.33 -0.60
CA ARG A 31 -10.89 -5.89 0.30
C ARG A 31 -10.63 -7.37 0.59
N ALA A 32 -10.26 -8.15 -0.42
CA ALA A 32 -9.93 -9.57 -0.24
C ALA A 32 -8.69 -9.76 0.63
N LEU A 33 -7.75 -8.83 0.58
CA LEU A 33 -6.57 -8.81 1.45
C LEU A 33 -6.88 -8.24 2.84
N GLY A 34 -8.13 -7.83 3.10
CA GLY A 34 -8.53 -7.26 4.38
C GLY A 34 -7.86 -5.94 4.69
N ALA A 35 -7.62 -5.13 3.66
CA ALA A 35 -6.85 -3.89 3.78
C ALA A 35 -7.59 -2.81 4.55
N GLU A 36 -6.85 -2.12 5.41
CA GLU A 36 -7.36 -0.96 6.14
C GLU A 36 -6.25 0.07 6.30
N LEU A 37 -6.59 1.36 6.14
CA LEU A 37 -5.67 2.46 6.42
C LEU A 37 -5.46 2.62 7.92
N ARG A 38 -4.22 2.71 8.34
CA ARG A 38 -3.82 2.91 9.74
C ARG A 38 -3.11 4.23 9.97
N ALA A 39 -2.34 4.71 9.01
CA ALA A 39 -1.62 5.98 9.09
C ALA A 39 -1.33 6.51 7.69
N ALA A 40 -1.29 7.82 7.54
CA ALA A 40 -0.90 8.48 6.30
C ALA A 40 -0.32 9.86 6.61
N ASP A 41 0.76 10.21 5.91
CA ASP A 41 1.39 11.53 5.99
C ASP A 41 1.53 12.07 4.56
N LEU A 42 0.76 13.12 4.26
CA LEU A 42 0.72 13.72 2.92
C LEU A 42 2.00 14.50 2.60
N GLN A 43 2.70 15.00 3.59
CA GLN A 43 3.91 15.81 3.37
C GLN A 43 5.11 14.94 3.06
N VAL A 44 5.26 13.84 3.79
CA VAL A 44 6.37 12.92 3.64
C VAL A 44 6.11 11.88 2.57
N GLY A 45 4.84 11.51 2.34
CA GLY A 45 4.49 10.42 1.44
C GLY A 45 4.73 9.06 2.09
N THR A 46 4.22 8.88 3.31
CA THR A 46 4.30 7.62 4.06
C THR A 46 2.90 7.15 4.38
N VAL A 47 2.64 5.86 4.18
CA VAL A 47 1.35 5.24 4.47
C VAL A 47 1.58 3.91 5.16
N THR A 48 0.78 3.63 6.18
CA THR A 48 0.72 2.32 6.83
C THR A 48 -0.62 1.70 6.56
N LEU A 49 -0.62 0.51 5.98
CA LEU A 49 -1.81 -0.31 5.75
C LEU A 49 -1.75 -1.55 6.64
N ALA A 50 -2.90 -1.93 7.20
CA ALA A 50 -3.05 -3.23 7.85
C ALA A 50 -3.74 -4.19 6.90
N PHE A 51 -3.36 -5.46 6.95
CA PHE A 51 -3.94 -6.51 6.12
C PHE A 51 -4.31 -7.72 6.97
N ALA A 52 -5.41 -8.36 6.60
CA ALA A 52 -5.84 -9.65 7.13
C ALA A 52 -6.23 -10.53 5.93
N PRO A 53 -5.25 -11.11 5.21
CA PRO A 53 -5.52 -11.80 3.95
C PRO A 53 -6.46 -12.99 4.12
N ASP A 54 -7.40 -13.12 3.17
CA ASP A 54 -8.30 -14.26 3.09
C ASP A 54 -7.50 -15.56 2.91
N PRO A 55 -7.96 -16.72 3.46
CA PRO A 55 -7.29 -18.01 3.27
C PRO A 55 -7.08 -18.41 1.81
N LEU A 56 -7.82 -17.84 0.86
CA LEU A 56 -7.60 -18.12 -0.57
C LEU A 56 -6.18 -17.77 -1.04
N PHE A 57 -5.47 -16.91 -0.31
CA PHE A 57 -4.10 -16.51 -0.65
C PHE A 57 -3.02 -17.43 -0.05
N ILE A 58 -3.43 -18.47 0.67
CA ILE A 58 -2.51 -19.45 1.24
C ILE A 58 -2.08 -20.45 0.15
N GLN A 59 -0.77 -20.61 -0.04
CA GLN A 59 -0.23 -21.59 -0.98
C GLN A 59 -0.18 -22.99 -0.35
N GLY A 60 0.19 -24.01 -1.16
CA GLY A 60 0.11 -25.41 -0.76
C GLY A 60 0.93 -25.81 0.47
N THR A 61 1.95 -25.04 0.85
CA THR A 61 2.76 -25.31 2.06
C THR A 61 2.21 -24.61 3.31
N GLY A 62 1.07 -23.94 3.22
CA GLY A 62 0.40 -23.32 4.38
C GLY A 62 0.83 -21.89 4.70
N VAL A 63 1.62 -21.26 3.84
CA VAL A 63 2.01 -19.84 3.99
C VAL A 63 1.40 -18.99 2.86
N LEU A 64 1.40 -17.69 3.03
CA LEU A 64 0.89 -16.79 2.01
C LEU A 64 1.66 -16.94 0.70
N GLN A 65 0.94 -16.97 -0.41
CA GLN A 65 1.53 -16.96 -1.75
C GLN A 65 2.38 -15.70 -1.91
N GLY A 66 3.56 -15.83 -2.54
CA GLY A 66 4.46 -14.70 -2.74
C GLY A 66 3.81 -13.55 -3.48
N GLY A 67 2.92 -13.84 -4.43
CA GLY A 67 2.17 -12.80 -5.13
C GLY A 67 1.25 -11.99 -4.21
N ALA A 68 0.67 -12.62 -3.19
CA ALA A 68 -0.15 -11.91 -2.20
C ALA A 68 0.71 -11.00 -1.30
N VAL A 69 1.87 -11.47 -0.87
CA VAL A 69 2.83 -10.66 -0.11
C VAL A 69 3.25 -9.45 -0.94
N THR A 70 3.60 -9.67 -2.20
CA THR A 70 3.99 -8.60 -3.12
C THR A 70 2.84 -7.60 -3.34
N ALA A 71 1.59 -8.09 -3.43
CA ALA A 71 0.43 -7.21 -3.58
C ALA A 71 0.26 -6.28 -2.39
N MET A 72 0.44 -6.77 -1.17
CA MET A 72 0.35 -5.93 0.03
C MET A 72 1.41 -4.82 0.02
N LEU A 73 2.63 -5.16 -0.40
CA LEU A 73 3.71 -4.18 -0.53
C LEU A 73 3.43 -3.17 -1.65
N ASP A 74 2.90 -3.64 -2.78
CA ASP A 74 2.52 -2.78 -3.91
C ASP A 74 1.45 -1.77 -3.50
N PHE A 75 0.41 -2.20 -2.80
CA PHE A 75 -0.61 -1.29 -2.27
C PHE A 75 -0.01 -0.21 -1.37
N ALA A 76 0.89 -0.58 -0.47
CA ALA A 76 1.50 0.38 0.45
C ALA A 76 2.33 1.44 -0.31
N MET A 77 3.09 1.03 -1.32
CA MET A 77 3.89 1.95 -2.13
C MET A 77 3.02 2.84 -3.01
N ALA A 78 1.98 2.27 -3.63
CA ALA A 78 1.04 3.04 -4.44
C ALA A 78 0.28 4.07 -3.59
N PHE A 79 -0.18 3.68 -2.41
CA PHE A 79 -0.89 4.59 -1.50
C PHE A 79 0.02 5.69 -0.96
N ALA A 80 1.28 5.38 -0.64
CA ALA A 80 2.25 6.40 -0.25
C ALA A 80 2.46 7.41 -1.38
N THR A 81 2.51 6.95 -2.62
CA THR A 81 2.63 7.81 -3.79
C THR A 81 1.39 8.69 -3.96
N LEU A 82 0.20 8.11 -3.87
CA LEU A 82 -1.06 8.88 -3.95
C LEU A 82 -1.16 9.92 -2.85
N ALA A 83 -0.68 9.61 -1.64
CA ALA A 83 -0.64 10.56 -0.54
C ALA A 83 0.27 11.77 -0.84
N ALA A 84 1.35 11.54 -1.57
CA ALA A 84 2.32 12.58 -1.93
C ALA A 84 1.91 13.41 -3.15
N LEU A 85 0.90 12.98 -3.91
CA LEU A 85 0.47 13.66 -5.14
C LEU A 85 -0.57 14.73 -4.86
N PRO A 86 -0.62 15.78 -5.72
CA PRO A 86 -1.73 16.73 -5.68
C PRO A 86 -3.06 16.02 -5.89
N VAL A 87 -4.14 16.62 -5.39
CA VAL A 87 -5.50 16.12 -5.58
C VAL A 87 -5.80 15.97 -7.08
N GLY A 88 -6.31 14.82 -7.46
CA GLY A 88 -6.57 14.46 -8.86
C GLY A 88 -5.44 13.69 -9.52
N GLY A 89 -4.31 13.54 -8.84
CA GLY A 89 -3.20 12.72 -9.33
C GLY A 89 -3.47 11.23 -9.23
N SER A 90 -2.77 10.46 -10.04
CA SER A 90 -2.83 9.00 -10.03
C SER A 90 -1.45 8.43 -10.33
N CYS A 91 -1.29 7.12 -10.16
CA CYS A 91 -0.02 6.47 -10.43
C CYS A 91 -0.23 5.05 -10.94
N ALA A 92 0.79 4.51 -11.60
CA ALA A 92 0.80 3.14 -12.08
C ALA A 92 2.19 2.53 -11.84
N THR A 93 2.24 1.32 -11.33
CA THR A 93 3.48 0.60 -11.07
C THR A 93 4.19 0.29 -12.38
N VAL A 94 5.47 0.71 -12.49
CA VAL A 94 6.32 0.42 -13.64
C VAL A 94 7.10 -0.86 -13.42
N ASN A 95 7.69 -1.00 -12.25
CA ASN A 95 8.37 -2.22 -11.83
C ASN A 95 8.21 -2.42 -10.32
N LEU A 96 8.49 -3.63 -9.87
CA LEU A 96 8.30 -4.02 -8.49
C LEU A 96 9.26 -5.14 -8.17
N ASN A 97 10.11 -4.95 -7.17
CA ASN A 97 11.05 -5.95 -6.70
C ASN A 97 10.76 -6.28 -5.26
N THR A 98 10.54 -7.56 -4.96
CA THR A 98 10.25 -8.03 -3.60
C THR A 98 11.34 -8.97 -3.14
N ALA A 99 11.82 -8.76 -1.92
CA ALA A 99 12.68 -9.68 -1.22
C ALA A 99 11.87 -10.39 -0.12
N PHE A 100 11.79 -11.71 -0.19
CA PHE A 100 11.07 -12.52 0.79
C PHE A 100 12.08 -12.99 1.85
N LEU A 101 11.99 -12.44 3.04
CA LEU A 101 12.97 -12.67 4.09
C LEU A 101 12.61 -13.87 4.97
N ARG A 102 11.31 -14.13 5.13
CA ARG A 102 10.76 -15.20 5.97
C ARG A 102 9.44 -15.69 5.40
N PRO A 103 9.07 -16.95 5.65
CA PRO A 103 7.70 -17.39 5.34
C PRO A 103 6.66 -16.52 6.06
N ALA A 104 5.58 -16.22 5.39
CA ALA A 104 4.51 -15.41 5.92
C ALA A 104 3.29 -16.29 6.21
N PRO A 105 3.07 -16.73 7.47
CA PRO A 105 1.90 -17.53 7.80
C PRO A 105 0.62 -16.71 7.66
N GLN A 106 -0.51 -17.40 7.63
CA GLN A 106 -1.80 -16.70 7.71
C GLN A 106 -1.85 -15.89 9.00
N GLY A 107 -2.34 -14.66 8.93
CA GLY A 107 -2.41 -13.77 10.07
C GLY A 107 -2.57 -12.32 9.64
N ARG A 108 -2.24 -11.42 10.55
CA ARG A 108 -2.36 -9.99 10.32
C ARG A 108 -0.99 -9.36 10.07
N TYR A 109 -0.97 -8.42 9.14
CA TYR A 109 0.26 -7.77 8.67
C TYR A 109 0.10 -6.26 8.63
N LEU A 110 1.23 -5.56 8.77
CA LEU A 110 1.33 -4.14 8.51
C LEU A 110 2.30 -3.92 7.34
N ALA A 111 1.88 -3.14 6.37
CA ALA A 111 2.75 -2.72 5.27
C ALA A 111 3.00 -1.22 5.41
N VAL A 112 4.27 -0.85 5.51
CA VAL A 112 4.69 0.55 5.61
C VAL A 112 5.35 0.94 4.30
N GLY A 113 4.69 1.82 3.55
CA GLY A 113 5.18 2.33 2.28
C GLY A 113 5.65 3.76 2.42
N GLU A 114 6.73 4.10 1.69
CA GLU A 114 7.32 5.44 1.73
C GLU A 114 7.83 5.84 0.36
N VAL A 115 7.58 7.09 -0.01
CA VAL A 115 8.17 7.70 -1.20
C VAL A 115 9.57 8.20 -0.84
N GLU A 116 10.60 7.62 -1.47
CA GLU A 116 11.97 8.08 -1.30
C GLU A 116 12.22 9.35 -2.09
N ARG A 117 11.70 9.41 -3.32
CA ARG A 117 11.88 10.54 -4.22
C ARG A 117 10.72 10.61 -5.20
N ARG A 118 10.21 11.79 -5.42
CA ARG A 118 9.17 12.06 -6.41
C ARG A 118 9.62 13.16 -7.36
N GLY A 119 9.61 12.85 -8.66
CA GLY A 119 9.77 13.84 -9.74
C GLY A 119 8.42 14.21 -10.35
N ARG A 120 8.44 14.69 -11.58
CA ARG A 120 7.22 15.03 -12.32
C ARG A 120 6.54 13.81 -12.92
N GLN A 121 7.32 12.82 -13.32
CA GLN A 121 6.84 11.65 -14.06
C GLN A 121 6.99 10.34 -13.31
N LEU A 122 7.89 10.28 -12.34
CA LEU A 122 8.21 9.05 -11.62
C LEU A 122 8.29 9.29 -10.12
N ALA A 123 7.91 8.27 -9.36
CA ALA A 123 8.19 8.17 -7.94
C ALA A 123 8.97 6.90 -7.66
N PHE A 124 9.96 7.00 -6.80
CA PHE A 124 10.76 5.86 -6.31
C PHE A 124 10.34 5.59 -4.88
N THR A 125 9.95 4.36 -4.60
CA THR A 125 9.33 3.98 -3.34
C THR A 125 9.96 2.73 -2.76
N HIS A 126 9.79 2.56 -1.46
CA HIS A 126 10.08 1.30 -0.79
C HIS A 126 8.99 0.98 0.22
N ALA A 127 8.92 -0.29 0.60
CA ALA A 127 7.99 -0.76 1.62
C ALA A 127 8.56 -1.96 2.35
N ARG A 128 8.02 -2.19 3.54
CA ARG A 128 8.30 -3.39 4.33
C ARG A 128 6.98 -3.95 4.85
N LEU A 129 6.93 -5.27 4.92
CA LEU A 129 5.78 -5.99 5.44
C LEU A 129 6.17 -6.63 6.78
N LEU A 130 5.42 -6.31 7.83
CA LEU A 130 5.68 -6.76 9.19
C LEU A 130 4.52 -7.62 9.67
N ARG A 131 4.83 -8.63 10.49
CA ARG A 131 3.79 -9.30 11.27
C ARG A 131 3.28 -8.33 12.33
N GLU A 132 1.96 -8.20 12.45
CA GLU A 132 1.37 -7.27 13.41
C GLU A 132 1.64 -7.69 14.86
N ASP A 133 1.69 -9.00 15.15
CA ASP A 133 1.82 -9.53 16.50
C ASP A 133 3.20 -9.29 17.12
N ASP A 134 4.29 -9.53 16.37
CA ASP A 134 5.65 -9.45 16.90
C ASP A 134 6.52 -8.38 16.21
N GLY A 135 5.99 -7.72 15.18
CA GLY A 135 6.72 -6.68 14.44
C GLY A 135 7.84 -7.21 13.54
N GLN A 136 7.93 -8.53 13.35
CA GLN A 136 9.00 -9.12 12.55
C GLN A 136 8.78 -8.84 11.06
N THR A 137 9.79 -8.31 10.38
CA THR A 137 9.76 -8.06 8.93
C THR A 137 9.81 -9.38 8.17
N VAL A 138 8.82 -9.62 7.32
CA VAL A 138 8.76 -10.84 6.50
C VAL A 138 9.16 -10.59 5.06
N ALA A 139 9.00 -9.37 4.56
CA ALA A 139 9.37 -9.01 3.19
C ALA A 139 9.64 -7.51 3.08
N THR A 140 10.45 -7.16 2.09
CA THR A 140 10.69 -5.76 1.70
C THR A 140 10.53 -5.62 0.20
N ALA A 141 10.25 -4.41 -0.28
CA ALA A 141 10.10 -4.17 -1.69
C ALA A 141 10.55 -2.76 -2.07
N THR A 142 10.92 -2.62 -3.33
CA THR A 142 11.12 -1.33 -3.98
C THR A 142 10.28 -1.28 -5.25
N SER A 143 9.84 -0.11 -5.63
CA SER A 143 9.00 0.08 -6.81
C SER A 143 9.24 1.46 -7.41
N THR A 144 9.13 1.52 -8.72
CA THR A 144 9.04 2.78 -9.47
C THR A 144 7.62 2.90 -10.00
N LEU A 145 7.00 4.05 -9.79
CA LEU A 145 5.64 4.31 -10.27
C LEU A 145 5.65 5.48 -11.25
N ALA A 146 4.93 5.30 -12.35
CA ALA A 146 4.66 6.38 -13.29
C ALA A 146 3.55 7.25 -12.72
N LEU A 147 3.74 8.56 -12.77
CA LEU A 147 2.81 9.53 -12.21
C LEU A 147 1.91 10.11 -13.30
N VAL A 148 0.62 10.21 -12.99
CA VAL A 148 -0.35 10.93 -13.80
C VAL A 148 -0.74 12.16 -12.99
N GLN A 149 -0.23 13.31 -13.41
CA GLN A 149 -0.54 14.58 -12.73
C GLN A 149 -1.94 15.03 -13.10
N PRO A 150 -2.63 15.73 -12.21
CA PRO A 150 -3.91 16.32 -12.57
C PRO A 150 -3.71 17.39 -13.64
N ASP A 151 -4.71 17.57 -14.50
CA ASP A 151 -4.71 18.65 -15.49
C ASP A 151 -4.66 19.99 -14.77
N SER A 152 -3.84 20.90 -15.30
CA SER A 152 -3.66 22.23 -14.73
C SER A 152 -4.80 23.17 -15.14
#